data_583adaab9dbbe28ef554f86d3d309227
#
_entry.id   583adaab9dbbe28ef554f86d3d309227
#
_cell.length_a   1.000
_cell.length_b   1.000
_cell.length_c   1.000
_cell.angle_alpha   90.00
_cell.angle_beta   90.00
_cell.angle_gamma   90.00
#
_symmetry.space_group_name_H-M   'P 1'
#
loop_
_entity.id
_entity.type
_entity.pdbx_description
1 polymer ?
#
loop_
_entity_poly.entity_id
_entity_poly.type
_entity_poly.pdbx_seq_one_letter_code
_entity_poly.pdbx_strand_id
1 'polypeptide(L)' 'MASKTVNEILQAERQADLAVEQAHAQAKELIRQAREDGASLLAEQTNLA' A
#
# COMPACT_ATOMS: atom_id res chain seq x y z
N MET A 1 -0.70 -31.78 -18.69
CA MET A 1 -1.09 -30.35 -18.81
C MET A 1 -2.01 -29.95 -17.70
N ALA A 2 -1.85 -28.76 -17.16
CA ALA A 2 -2.79 -28.25 -16.18
C ALA A 2 -4.15 -28.01 -16.84
N SER A 3 -5.24 -28.38 -16.15
CA SER A 3 -6.59 -28.14 -16.65
C SER A 3 -6.90 -26.65 -16.68
N LYS A 4 -7.90 -26.24 -17.45
CA LYS A 4 -8.40 -24.87 -17.49
C LYS A 4 -8.77 -24.39 -16.09
N THR A 5 -9.41 -25.25 -15.29
CA THR A 5 -9.81 -24.91 -13.91
C THR A 5 -8.59 -24.62 -13.03
N VAL A 6 -7.53 -25.45 -13.12
CA VAL A 6 -6.31 -25.22 -12.36
C VAL A 6 -5.65 -23.91 -12.78
N ASN A 7 -5.61 -23.61 -14.07
CA ASN A 7 -5.04 -22.35 -14.56
C ASN A 7 -5.83 -21.14 -14.06
N GLU A 8 -7.16 -21.25 -14.02
CA GLU A 8 -8.01 -20.19 -13.48
C GLU A 8 -7.75 -19.94 -11.99
N ILE A 9 -7.58 -21.01 -11.21
CA ILE A 9 -7.26 -20.91 -9.79
C ILE A 9 -5.90 -20.25 -9.59
N LEU A 10 -4.87 -20.65 -10.34
CA LEU A 10 -3.54 -20.06 -10.26
C LEU A 10 -3.58 -18.57 -10.62
N GLN A 11 -4.33 -18.21 -11.64
CA GLN A 11 -4.47 -16.81 -12.05
C GLN A 11 -5.17 -15.98 -10.97
N ALA A 12 -6.22 -16.53 -10.36
CA ALA A 12 -6.91 -15.86 -9.27
C ALA A 12 -6.00 -15.64 -8.07
N GLU A 13 -5.18 -16.64 -7.73
CA GLU A 13 -4.20 -16.52 -6.64
C GLU A 13 -3.17 -15.43 -6.92
N ARG A 14 -2.65 -15.37 -8.13
CA ARG A 14 -1.70 -14.33 -8.54
C ARG A 14 -2.30 -12.94 -8.46
N GLN A 15 -3.54 -12.78 -8.90
CA GLN A 15 -4.26 -11.51 -8.82
C GLN A 15 -4.48 -11.09 -7.36
N ALA A 16 -4.82 -12.05 -6.51
CA ALA A 16 -5.00 -11.79 -5.08
C ALA A 16 -3.69 -11.34 -4.43
N ASP A 17 -2.58 -12.01 -4.75
CA ASP A 17 -1.26 -11.64 -4.23
C ASP A 17 -0.86 -10.23 -4.67
N LEU A 18 -1.08 -9.89 -5.94
CA LEU A 18 -0.81 -8.55 -6.44
C LEU A 18 -1.65 -7.49 -5.73
N ALA A 19 -2.92 -7.78 -5.48
CA ALA A 19 -3.80 -6.86 -4.77
C ALA A 19 -3.30 -6.60 -3.35
N VAL A 20 -2.83 -7.64 -2.66
CA VAL A 20 -2.25 -7.51 -1.32
C VAL A 20 -0.97 -6.68 -1.36
N GLU A 21 -0.07 -6.95 -2.31
CA GLU A 21 1.16 -6.16 -2.49
C GLU A 21 0.86 -4.69 -2.72
N GLN A 22 -0.09 -4.38 -3.59
CA GLN A 22 -0.49 -3.01 -3.88
C GLN A 22 -1.08 -2.32 -2.65
N ALA A 23 -1.90 -3.04 -1.89
CA ALA A 23 -2.50 -2.51 -0.67
C ALA A 23 -1.42 -2.17 0.36
N HIS A 24 -0.42 -3.05 0.53
CA HIS A 24 0.70 -2.80 1.42
C HIS A 24 1.52 -1.58 0.98
N ALA A 25 1.80 -1.46 -0.31
CA ALA A 25 2.54 -0.31 -0.85
C ALA A 25 1.79 0.99 -0.61
N GLN A 26 0.48 1.00 -0.85
CA GLN A 26 -0.36 2.16 -0.60
C GLN A 26 -0.41 2.52 0.88
N ALA A 27 -0.52 1.53 1.75
CA ALA A 27 -0.54 1.76 3.19
C ALA A 27 0.78 2.40 3.67
N LYS A 28 1.91 1.89 3.20
CA LYS A 28 3.22 2.47 3.53
C LYS A 28 3.33 3.92 3.06
N GLU A 29 2.85 4.21 1.86
CA GLU A 29 2.89 5.56 1.30
C GLU A 29 2.00 6.51 2.09
N LEU A 30 0.82 6.07 2.51
CA LEU A 30 -0.07 6.88 3.34
C LEU A 30 0.57 7.19 4.69
N ILE A 31 1.21 6.21 5.31
CA ILE A 31 1.91 6.41 6.58
C ILE A 31 3.07 7.40 6.40
N ARG A 32 3.82 7.27 5.33
CA ARG A 32 4.93 8.19 5.01
C ARG A 32 4.42 9.63 4.87
N GLN A 33 3.36 9.83 4.11
CA GLN A 33 2.75 11.15 3.92
C GLN A 33 2.23 11.72 5.24
N ALA A 34 1.56 10.90 6.04
CA ALA A 34 1.03 11.33 7.33
C ALA A 34 2.15 11.79 8.27
N ARG A 35 3.27 11.09 8.27
CA ARG A 35 4.43 11.45 9.08
C ARG A 35 5.06 12.76 8.60
N GLU A 36 5.19 12.96 7.29
CA GLU A 36 5.68 14.20 6.72
C GLU A 36 4.76 15.37 7.07
N ASP A 37 3.47 15.18 6.91
CA ASP A 37 2.48 16.20 7.20
C ASP A 37 2.49 16.56 8.68
N GLY A 38 2.59 15.55 9.56
CA GLY A 38 2.72 15.76 10.99
C GLY A 38 3.96 16.54 11.35
N ALA A 39 5.10 16.20 10.75
CA ALA A 39 6.36 16.91 10.97
C ALA A 39 6.27 18.37 10.50
N SER A 40 5.64 18.61 9.34
CA SER A 40 5.44 19.95 8.81
C SER A 40 4.55 20.79 9.73
N LEU A 41 3.47 20.21 10.25
CA LEU A 41 2.59 20.89 11.19
C LEU A 41 3.30 21.26 12.48
N LEU A 42 4.11 20.36 13.01
CA LEU A 42 4.91 20.65 14.22
C LEU A 42 5.91 21.77 13.99
N ALA A 43 6.58 21.77 12.84
CA ALA A 43 7.52 22.81 12.47
C ALA A 43 6.83 24.19 12.35
N GLU A 44 5.65 24.24 11.74
CA GLU A 44 4.84 25.45 11.63
C GLU A 44 4.46 26.01 13.00
N GLN A 45 3.99 25.14 13.91
CA GLN A 45 3.63 25.55 15.26
C GLN A 45 4.83 26.06 16.05
N THR A 46 5.96 25.41 15.89
CA THR A 46 7.20 25.83 16.54
C THR A 46 7.64 27.21 16.06
N ASN A 47 7.50 27.49 14.76
CA ASN A 47 7.89 28.76 14.17
C ASN A 47 6.95 29.90 14.56
N LEU A 48 5.69 29.59 14.89
CA LEU A 48 4.73 30.60 15.35
C LEU A 48 4.93 31.01 16.79
N ALA A 49 5.59 30.17 17.55
CA ALA A 49 5.91 30.47 18.94
C ALA A 49 7.08 31.46 19.03
#